data_60be30b913da04dceca1d251862711a2
#
_entry.id   60be30b913da04dceca1d251862711a2
#
_cell.length_a   1.000
_cell.length_b   1.000
_cell.length_c   1.000
_cell.angle_alpha   90.00
_cell.angle_beta   90.00
_cell.angle_gamma   90.00
#
_symmetry.space_group_name_H-M   'P 1'
#
loop_
_entity.id
_entity.type
_entity.pdbx_description
1 polymer ?
#
loop_
_entity_poly.entity_id
_entity_poly.type
_entity_poly.pdbx_seq_one_letter_code
_entity_poly.pdbx_strand_id
1 'polypeptide(L)'
;ETIIHVGADFIPVLRLARILRVLRLVSAIPKLQVLVSCLLKSLPSMFYVSILLFILFYIYGTMAVFLYAENDPIHFRNLQTSILSLFRVVTLEDWTDVMYINMYGSENYGYNSSELTKWAPKSSGSPLGAALFFVSFVLIGTMIVLNLVIGVIMNSMDESNTEMKIK
;
A
#
# COMPACT_ATOMS: atom_id res chain seq x y z
N GLU A 1 2.03 29.65 -24.95
CA GLU A 1 0.84 28.76 -25.07
C GLU A 1 0.79 27.65 -24.01
N THR A 2 1.89 27.33 -23.32
CA THR A 2 1.98 26.21 -22.34
C THR A 2 1.38 26.53 -20.97
N ILE A 3 1.13 27.78 -20.65
CA ILE A 3 0.67 28.22 -19.30
C ILE A 3 -0.85 28.08 -19.15
N ILE A 4 -1.62 28.02 -20.22
CA ILE A 4 -3.09 28.00 -20.18
C ILE A 4 -3.66 26.59 -19.97
N HIS A 5 -2.92 25.54 -20.35
CA HIS A 5 -3.37 24.14 -20.14
C HIS A 5 -3.32 23.65 -18.70
N VAL A 6 -2.41 24.18 -17.88
CA VAL A 6 -2.29 23.80 -16.45
C VAL A 6 -3.52 24.24 -15.63
N GLY A 7 -4.22 25.31 -16.05
CA GLY A 7 -5.38 25.83 -15.33
C GLY A 7 -6.68 25.01 -15.50
N ALA A 8 -6.84 24.30 -16.62
CA ALA A 8 -8.08 23.58 -16.92
C ALA A 8 -8.20 22.26 -16.14
N ASP A 9 -7.08 21.58 -15.87
CA ASP A 9 -7.02 20.31 -15.16
C ASP A 9 -7.21 20.48 -13.63
N PHE A 10 -7.02 21.69 -13.10
CA PHE A 10 -7.23 22.00 -11.68
C PHE A 10 -8.70 22.24 -11.30
N ILE A 11 -9.57 22.54 -12.26
CA ILE A 11 -10.99 22.84 -11.99
C ILE A 11 -11.72 21.64 -11.35
N PRO A 12 -11.55 20.38 -11.81
CA PRO A 12 -12.13 19.21 -11.13
C PRO A 12 -11.59 19.02 -9.70
N VAL A 13 -10.29 19.29 -9.47
CA VAL A 13 -9.67 19.19 -8.14
C VAL A 13 -10.27 20.25 -7.18
N LEU A 14 -10.51 21.47 -7.64
CA LEU A 14 -11.18 22.49 -6.84
C LEU A 14 -12.63 22.13 -6.49
N ARG A 15 -13.31 21.37 -7.35
CA ARG A 15 -14.65 20.84 -7.04
C ARG A 15 -14.59 19.81 -5.92
N LEU A 16 -13.54 18.96 -5.89
CA LEU A 16 -13.32 18.00 -4.81
C LEU A 16 -13.07 18.70 -3.46
N ALA A 17 -12.46 19.89 -3.45
CA ALA A 17 -12.28 20.68 -2.23
C ALA A 17 -13.63 21.06 -1.56
N ARG A 18 -14.73 21.10 -2.31
CA ARG A 18 -16.07 21.28 -1.73
C ARG A 18 -16.51 20.11 -0.85
N ILE A 19 -16.07 18.89 -1.19
CA ILE A 19 -16.35 17.67 -0.41
C ILE A 19 -15.68 17.77 0.96
N LEU A 20 -14.52 18.44 1.07
CA LEU A 20 -13.85 18.68 2.33
C LEU A 20 -14.67 19.50 3.33
N ARG A 21 -15.77 20.16 2.89
CA ARG A 21 -16.72 20.78 3.83
C ARG A 21 -17.35 19.77 4.78
N VAL A 22 -17.42 18.48 4.40
CA VAL A 22 -17.89 17.40 5.28
C VAL A 22 -17.00 17.29 6.53
N LEU A 23 -15.72 17.67 6.45
CA LEU A 23 -14.82 17.72 7.62
C LEU A 23 -15.29 18.70 8.69
N ARG A 24 -16.16 19.69 8.36
CA ARG A 24 -16.80 20.56 9.37
C ARG A 24 -17.72 19.78 10.32
N LEU A 25 -18.23 18.60 9.90
CA LEU A 25 -18.98 17.72 10.80
C LEU A 25 -18.12 17.22 11.96
N VAL A 26 -16.83 17.04 11.75
CA VAL A 26 -15.89 16.68 12.82
C VAL A 26 -15.87 17.76 13.89
N SER A 27 -15.86 19.04 13.47
CA SER A 27 -15.90 20.20 14.39
C SER A 27 -17.28 20.36 15.07
N ALA A 28 -18.34 19.87 14.48
CA ALA A 28 -19.71 20.00 15.02
C ALA A 28 -20.04 18.93 16.08
N ILE A 29 -19.33 17.80 16.09
CA ILE A 29 -19.61 16.68 17.00
C ILE A 29 -18.43 16.50 17.96
N PRO A 30 -18.55 16.91 19.26
CA PRO A 30 -17.44 16.87 20.22
C PRO A 30 -16.83 15.49 20.41
N LYS A 31 -17.63 14.42 20.43
CA LYS A 31 -17.15 13.03 20.54
C LYS A 31 -16.29 12.63 19.34
N LEU A 32 -16.63 13.09 18.14
CA LEU A 32 -15.86 12.83 16.92
C LEU A 32 -14.53 13.59 16.91
N GLN A 33 -14.51 14.82 17.44
CA GLN A 33 -13.27 15.58 17.63
C GLN A 33 -12.27 14.85 18.52
N VAL A 34 -12.73 14.31 19.63
CA VAL A 34 -11.87 13.53 20.56
C VAL A 34 -11.27 12.32 19.83
N LEU A 35 -12.09 11.54 19.13
CA LEU A 35 -11.60 10.36 18.37
C LEU A 35 -10.57 10.75 17.31
N VAL A 36 -10.84 11.79 16.52
CA VAL A 36 -9.91 12.27 15.49
C VAL A 36 -8.62 12.81 16.12
N SER A 37 -8.72 13.53 17.25
CA SER A 37 -7.54 14.02 17.99
C SER A 37 -6.68 12.88 18.50
N CYS A 38 -7.26 11.83 19.07
CA CYS A 38 -6.53 10.63 19.50
C CYS A 38 -5.81 9.95 18.34
N LEU A 39 -6.48 9.80 17.19
CA LEU A 39 -5.86 9.24 15.99
C LEU A 39 -4.67 10.10 15.51
N LEU A 40 -4.83 11.43 15.44
CA LEU A 40 -3.76 12.33 14.99
C LEU A 40 -2.57 12.35 15.96
N LYS A 41 -2.80 12.24 17.26
CA LYS A 41 -1.76 12.16 18.28
C LYS A 41 -0.95 10.87 18.21
N SER A 42 -1.53 9.77 17.74
CA SER A 42 -0.81 8.49 17.57
C SER A 42 0.10 8.45 16.32
N LEU A 43 -0.11 9.34 15.34
CA LEU A 43 0.69 9.38 14.10
C LEU A 43 2.21 9.52 14.31
N PRO A 44 2.72 10.38 15.22
CA PRO A 44 4.16 10.53 15.39
C PRO A 44 4.88 9.25 15.81
N SER A 45 4.26 8.43 16.65
CA SER A 45 4.86 7.16 17.10
C SER A 45 4.93 6.13 15.96
N MET A 46 4.00 6.21 14.98
CA MET A 46 3.94 5.33 13.83
C MET A 46 4.92 5.72 12.72
N PHE A 47 5.43 6.95 12.74
CA PHE A 47 6.23 7.51 11.66
C PHE A 47 7.49 6.69 11.36
N TYR A 48 8.24 6.27 12.39
CA TYR A 48 9.44 5.46 12.21
C TYR A 48 9.15 4.07 11.62
N VAL A 49 8.06 3.45 12.05
CA VAL A 49 7.64 2.14 11.52
C VAL A 49 7.18 2.28 10.07
N SER A 50 6.51 3.38 9.74
CA SER A 50 6.10 3.69 8.36
C SER A 50 7.30 3.91 7.44
N ILE A 51 8.37 4.55 7.92
CA ILE A 51 9.63 4.68 7.16
C ILE A 51 10.23 3.31 6.89
N LEU A 52 10.30 2.43 7.90
CA LEU A 52 10.82 1.07 7.73
C LEU A 52 10.01 0.29 6.69
N LEU A 53 8.69 0.39 6.75
CA LEU A 53 7.80 -0.23 5.79
C LEU A 53 8.03 0.33 4.38
N PHE A 54 8.20 1.64 4.23
CA PHE A 54 8.48 2.28 2.95
C PHE A 54 9.82 1.83 2.35
N ILE A 55 10.86 1.69 3.17
CA ILE A 55 12.17 1.14 2.76
C ILE A 55 12.01 -0.30 2.28
N LEU A 56 11.23 -1.11 3.00
CA LEU A 56 10.94 -2.49 2.60
C LEU A 56 10.25 -2.53 1.22
N PHE A 57 9.23 -1.71 1.00
CA PHE A 57 8.55 -1.60 -0.29
C PHE A 57 9.50 -1.16 -1.41
N TYR A 58 10.39 -0.22 -1.14
CA TYR A 58 11.35 0.24 -2.14
C TYR A 58 12.34 -0.86 -2.54
N ILE A 59 12.92 -1.57 -1.55
CA ILE A 59 13.87 -2.65 -1.81
C ILE A 59 13.20 -3.78 -2.58
N TYR A 60 12.09 -4.33 -2.04
CA TYR A 60 11.38 -5.42 -2.70
C TYR A 60 10.74 -4.98 -4.02
N GLY A 61 10.26 -3.74 -4.11
CA GLY A 61 9.71 -3.18 -5.34
C GLY A 61 10.73 -3.10 -6.46
N THR A 62 11.95 -2.64 -6.14
CA THR A 62 13.05 -2.60 -7.10
C THR A 62 13.47 -4.01 -7.52
N MET A 63 13.62 -4.93 -6.56
CA MET A 63 13.93 -6.34 -6.85
C MET A 63 12.85 -6.98 -7.74
N ALA A 64 11.57 -6.73 -7.45
CA ALA A 64 10.45 -7.27 -8.22
C ALA A 64 10.45 -6.78 -9.67
N VAL A 65 10.77 -5.50 -9.92
CA VAL A 65 10.95 -4.99 -11.29
C VAL A 65 12.04 -5.74 -12.01
N PHE A 66 13.21 -5.94 -11.38
CA PHE A 66 14.32 -6.66 -12.03
C PHE A 66 14.02 -8.13 -12.28
N LEU A 67 13.29 -8.80 -11.38
CA LEU A 67 13.05 -10.23 -11.46
C LEU A 67 11.83 -10.59 -12.32
N TYR A 68 10.78 -9.75 -12.27
CA TYR A 68 9.46 -10.16 -12.77
C TYR A 68 8.86 -9.23 -13.84
N ALA A 69 9.48 -8.08 -14.16
CA ALA A 69 8.89 -7.14 -15.12
C ALA A 69 8.62 -7.73 -16.50
N GLU A 70 9.46 -8.66 -16.97
CA GLU A 70 9.29 -9.32 -18.27
C GLU A 70 8.22 -10.41 -18.21
N ASN A 71 8.13 -11.16 -17.10
CA ASN A 71 7.15 -12.23 -16.92
C ASN A 71 5.77 -11.68 -16.54
N ASP A 72 5.73 -10.69 -15.67
CA ASP A 72 4.49 -10.15 -15.09
C ASP A 72 4.44 -8.60 -15.20
N PRO A 73 4.33 -8.05 -16.42
CA PRO A 73 4.31 -6.61 -16.64
C PRO A 73 3.06 -5.92 -16.06
N ILE A 74 1.98 -6.62 -15.79
CA ILE A 74 0.80 -6.03 -15.13
C ILE A 74 1.18 -5.56 -13.73
N HIS A 75 1.90 -6.38 -12.96
CA HIS A 75 2.23 -6.10 -11.58
C HIS A 75 3.59 -5.42 -11.39
N PHE A 76 4.58 -5.68 -12.26
CA PHE A 76 5.98 -5.32 -12.00
C PHE A 76 6.69 -4.55 -13.12
N ARG A 77 5.98 -3.99 -14.14
CA ARG A 77 6.62 -3.28 -15.27
C ARG A 77 7.46 -2.07 -14.86
N ASN A 78 7.15 -1.43 -13.75
CA ASN A 78 7.89 -0.30 -13.20
C ASN A 78 7.73 -0.22 -11.67
N LEU A 79 8.54 0.63 -11.03
CA LEU A 79 8.55 0.76 -9.57
C LEU A 79 7.19 1.18 -8.99
N GLN A 80 6.44 2.05 -9.66
CA GLN A 80 5.13 2.50 -9.17
C GLN A 80 4.12 1.35 -9.13
N THR A 81 3.99 0.58 -10.22
CA THR A 81 3.11 -0.58 -10.25
C THR A 81 3.58 -1.68 -9.31
N SER A 82 4.89 -1.85 -9.17
CA SER A 82 5.48 -2.82 -8.25
C SER A 82 5.14 -2.49 -6.79
N ILE A 83 5.32 -1.24 -6.36
CA ILE A 83 4.95 -0.80 -5.01
C ILE A 83 3.45 -1.00 -4.76
N LEU A 84 2.59 -0.66 -5.73
CA LEU A 84 1.15 -0.86 -5.61
C LEU A 84 0.78 -2.35 -5.48
N SER A 85 1.42 -3.20 -6.26
CA SER A 85 1.22 -4.66 -6.19
C SER A 85 1.72 -5.24 -4.87
N LEU A 86 2.88 -4.79 -4.38
CA LEU A 86 3.39 -5.19 -3.07
C LEU A 86 2.52 -4.67 -1.92
N PHE A 87 1.91 -3.49 -2.06
CA PHE A 87 0.93 -3.01 -1.09
C PHE A 87 -0.28 -3.97 -1.00
N ARG A 88 -0.79 -4.44 -2.14
CA ARG A 88 -1.81 -5.49 -2.19
C ARG A 88 -1.34 -6.77 -1.52
N VAL A 89 -0.12 -7.22 -1.82
CA VAL A 89 0.49 -8.43 -1.24
C VAL A 89 0.61 -8.35 0.29
N VAL A 90 1.05 -7.21 0.85
CA VAL A 90 1.23 -7.06 2.30
C VAL A 90 -0.10 -7.01 3.06
N THR A 91 -1.18 -6.59 2.40
CA THR A 91 -2.54 -6.68 2.95
C THR A 91 -3.12 -8.08 2.90
N LEU A 92 -2.37 -9.05 2.39
CA LEU A 92 -2.72 -10.46 2.20
C LEU A 92 -3.84 -10.70 1.17
N GLU A 93 -4.11 -9.70 0.31
CA GLU A 93 -5.09 -9.83 -0.75
C GLU A 93 -4.43 -10.42 -2.00
N ASP A 94 -4.93 -11.54 -2.49
CA ASP A 94 -4.51 -12.25 -3.72
C ASP A 94 -2.99 -12.42 -3.87
N TRP A 95 -2.24 -12.38 -2.77
CA TRP A 95 -0.79 -12.49 -2.82
C TRP A 95 -0.30 -13.81 -3.42
N THR A 96 -1.07 -14.87 -3.23
CA THR A 96 -0.80 -16.20 -3.80
C THR A 96 -0.92 -16.21 -5.30
N ASP A 97 -1.90 -15.51 -5.88
CA ASP A 97 -2.09 -15.44 -7.33
C ASP A 97 -0.93 -14.70 -8.00
N VAL A 98 -0.51 -13.56 -7.44
CA VAL A 98 0.66 -12.84 -7.92
C VAL A 98 1.92 -13.71 -7.82
N MET A 99 2.07 -14.46 -6.73
CA MET A 99 3.16 -15.42 -6.58
C MET A 99 3.09 -16.53 -7.63
N TYR A 100 1.93 -17.13 -7.88
CA TYR A 100 1.78 -18.24 -8.84
C TYR A 100 2.02 -17.81 -10.28
N ILE A 101 1.66 -16.58 -10.68
CA ILE A 101 2.03 -16.02 -11.99
C ILE A 101 3.55 -16.07 -12.17
N ASN A 102 4.30 -15.72 -11.14
CA ASN A 102 5.77 -15.69 -11.18
C ASN A 102 6.43 -17.06 -10.91
N MET A 103 5.70 -18.00 -10.32
CA MET A 103 6.15 -19.39 -10.16
C MET A 103 6.02 -20.18 -11.47
N TYR A 104 4.86 -20.05 -12.14
CA TYR A 104 4.52 -20.91 -13.28
C TYR A 104 4.68 -20.22 -14.63
N GLY A 105 4.84 -18.90 -14.64
CA GLY A 105 4.89 -18.08 -15.84
C GLY A 105 3.51 -17.58 -16.27
N SER A 106 3.47 -16.34 -16.76
CA SER A 106 2.23 -15.62 -17.11
C SER A 106 1.42 -16.31 -18.24
N GLU A 107 2.05 -17.05 -19.13
CA GLU A 107 1.35 -17.82 -20.16
C GLU A 107 0.59 -19.04 -19.60
N ASN A 108 1.06 -19.58 -18.48
CA ASN A 108 0.50 -20.78 -17.87
C ASN A 108 -0.49 -20.48 -16.75
N TYR A 109 -0.38 -19.30 -16.13
CA TYR A 109 -1.20 -18.93 -14.99
C TYR A 109 -1.47 -17.41 -14.93
N GLY A 110 -2.71 -17.06 -14.64
CA GLY A 110 -3.14 -15.73 -14.24
C GLY A 110 -3.47 -14.76 -15.38
N TYR A 111 -2.92 -14.91 -16.57
CA TYR A 111 -3.18 -14.05 -17.71
C TYR A 111 -4.20 -14.63 -18.66
N ASN A 112 -5.15 -13.82 -19.11
CA ASN A 112 -6.07 -14.19 -20.19
C ASN A 112 -5.49 -13.84 -21.58
N SER A 113 -6.11 -14.35 -22.65
CA SER A 113 -5.64 -14.17 -24.02
C SER A 113 -5.51 -12.70 -24.45
N SER A 114 -6.39 -11.84 -23.96
CA SER A 114 -6.35 -10.40 -24.28
C SER A 114 -5.20 -9.69 -23.57
N GLU A 115 -4.88 -10.09 -22.36
CA GLU A 115 -3.74 -9.56 -21.57
C GLU A 115 -2.41 -10.03 -22.14
N LEU A 116 -2.30 -11.30 -22.53
CA LEU A 116 -1.13 -11.83 -23.23
C LEU A 116 -0.84 -11.06 -24.52
N THR A 117 -1.89 -10.77 -25.30
CA THR A 117 -1.75 -9.98 -26.53
C THR A 117 -1.35 -8.54 -26.25
N LYS A 118 -1.94 -7.90 -25.22
CA LYS A 118 -1.69 -6.50 -24.88
C LYS A 118 -0.32 -6.25 -24.27
N TRP A 119 0.11 -7.13 -23.37
CA TRP A 119 1.33 -6.94 -22.59
C TRP A 119 2.53 -7.70 -23.15
N ALA A 120 2.28 -8.71 -24.02
CA ALA A 120 3.29 -9.56 -24.63
C ALA A 120 4.41 -9.99 -23.64
N PRO A 121 4.03 -10.59 -22.48
CA PRO A 121 5.02 -10.94 -21.47
C PRO A 121 5.97 -12.01 -22.01
N LYS A 122 7.23 -11.95 -21.55
CA LYS A 122 8.16 -13.05 -21.76
C LYS A 122 8.02 -14.02 -20.59
N SER A 123 7.17 -15.02 -20.77
CA SER A 123 6.85 -15.98 -19.72
C SER A 123 8.09 -16.72 -19.23
N SER A 124 8.42 -16.52 -17.97
CA SER A 124 9.54 -17.18 -17.30
C SER A 124 9.18 -17.48 -15.84
N GLY A 125 8.80 -18.73 -15.58
CA GLY A 125 8.47 -19.16 -14.23
C GLY A 125 9.72 -19.51 -13.42
N SER A 126 9.79 -19.07 -12.18
CA SER A 126 10.80 -19.48 -11.20
C SER A 126 10.12 -19.95 -9.91
N PRO A 127 9.74 -21.24 -9.79
CA PRO A 127 8.93 -21.73 -8.68
C PRO A 127 9.55 -21.43 -7.31
N LEU A 128 10.80 -21.78 -7.12
CA LEU A 128 11.50 -21.57 -5.84
C LEU A 128 11.83 -20.09 -5.61
N GLY A 129 12.28 -19.36 -6.64
CA GLY A 129 12.63 -17.95 -6.55
C GLY A 129 11.43 -17.09 -6.19
N ALA A 130 10.30 -17.28 -6.87
CA ALA A 130 9.07 -16.57 -6.58
C ALA A 130 8.52 -16.91 -5.19
N ALA A 131 8.48 -18.20 -4.82
CA ALA A 131 8.02 -18.60 -3.49
C ALA A 131 8.85 -17.94 -2.38
N LEU A 132 10.18 -17.97 -2.47
CA LEU A 132 11.06 -17.35 -1.47
C LEU A 132 10.87 -15.83 -1.43
N PHE A 133 10.76 -15.17 -2.58
CA PHE A 133 10.55 -13.73 -2.67
C PHE A 133 9.23 -13.32 -1.99
N PHE A 134 8.12 -13.89 -2.41
CA PHE A 134 6.79 -13.49 -1.91
C PHE A 134 6.57 -13.91 -0.46
N VAL A 135 6.97 -15.12 -0.06
CA VAL A 135 6.84 -15.59 1.33
C VAL A 135 7.68 -14.73 2.27
N SER A 136 8.95 -14.41 1.92
CA SER A 136 9.78 -13.54 2.75
C SER A 136 9.20 -12.13 2.86
N PHE A 137 8.69 -11.57 1.76
CA PHE A 137 8.05 -10.26 1.78
C PHE A 137 6.80 -10.23 2.66
N VAL A 138 5.92 -11.25 2.53
CA VAL A 138 4.70 -11.35 3.35
C VAL A 138 5.05 -11.49 4.82
N LEU A 139 6.00 -12.36 5.18
CA LEU A 139 6.39 -12.54 6.58
C LEU A 139 6.95 -11.27 7.21
N ILE A 140 7.90 -10.61 6.53
CA ILE A 140 8.51 -9.38 7.05
C ILE A 140 7.51 -8.23 7.05
N GLY A 141 6.76 -8.05 5.96
CA GLY A 141 5.79 -6.97 5.80
C GLY A 141 4.64 -7.07 6.81
N THR A 142 4.06 -8.25 6.98
CA THR A 142 2.98 -8.45 7.97
C THR A 142 3.47 -8.28 9.40
N MET A 143 4.69 -8.70 9.73
CA MET A 143 5.27 -8.44 11.06
C MET A 143 5.40 -6.94 11.33
N ILE A 144 5.85 -6.15 10.35
CA ILE A 144 5.97 -4.69 10.47
C ILE A 144 4.58 -4.07 10.64
N VAL A 145 3.60 -4.46 9.80
CA VAL A 145 2.23 -3.94 9.87
C VAL A 145 1.56 -4.30 11.20
N LEU A 146 1.71 -5.53 11.69
CA LEU A 146 1.17 -5.94 12.99
C LEU A 146 1.78 -5.14 14.14
N ASN A 147 3.09 -4.91 14.13
CA ASN A 147 3.76 -4.08 15.14
C ASN A 147 3.24 -2.63 15.11
N LEU A 148 2.95 -2.10 13.92
CA LEU A 148 2.34 -0.78 13.76
C LEU A 148 0.94 -0.74 14.40
N VAL A 149 0.09 -1.73 14.13
CA VAL A 149 -1.26 -1.83 14.71
C VAL A 149 -1.20 -1.96 16.24
N ILE A 150 -0.32 -2.83 16.76
CA ILE A 150 -0.14 -3.00 18.19
C ILE A 150 0.33 -1.69 18.84
N GLY A 151 1.27 -0.97 18.22
CA GLY A 151 1.76 0.32 18.71
C GLY A 151 0.64 1.37 18.83
N VAL A 152 -0.29 1.43 17.85
CA VAL A 152 -1.46 2.32 17.92
C VAL A 152 -2.37 1.94 19.08
N ILE A 153 -2.67 0.66 19.24
CA ILE A 153 -3.56 0.18 20.30
C ILE A 153 -2.96 0.49 21.69
N MET A 154 -1.68 0.22 21.89
CA MET A 154 -1.00 0.49 23.16
C MET A 154 -1.00 1.97 23.50
N ASN A 155 -0.68 2.85 22.56
CA ASN A 155 -0.72 4.31 22.77
C ASN A 155 -2.13 4.79 23.14
N SER A 156 -3.17 4.26 22.49
CA SER A 156 -4.56 4.61 22.79
C SER A 156 -4.98 4.15 24.18
N MET A 157 -4.50 2.99 24.64
CA MET A 157 -4.77 2.48 25.98
C MET A 157 -4.04 3.30 27.06
N ASP A 158 -2.80 3.70 26.84
CA ASP A 158 -2.04 4.52 27.78
C ASP A 158 -2.65 5.91 27.97
N GLU A 159 -3.14 6.55 26.88
CA GLU A 159 -3.88 7.81 26.99
C GLU A 159 -5.17 7.64 27.80
N SER A 160 -5.95 6.59 27.53
CA SER A 160 -7.19 6.30 28.24
C SER A 160 -6.96 6.04 29.75
N ASN A 161 -5.90 5.29 30.10
CA ASN A 161 -5.52 5.04 31.48
C ASN A 161 -5.06 6.31 32.19
N THR A 162 -4.38 7.20 31.51
CA THR A 162 -3.93 8.46 32.08
C THR A 162 -5.09 9.41 32.37
N GLU A 163 -6.07 9.48 31.47
CA GLU A 163 -7.29 10.28 31.68
C GLU A 163 -8.15 9.75 32.85
N MET A 164 -8.18 8.43 33.06
CA MET A 164 -8.90 7.84 34.21
C MET A 164 -8.21 8.13 35.55
N LYS A 165 -6.89 8.29 35.59
CA LYS A 165 -6.14 8.59 36.82
C LYS A 165 -6.23 10.07 37.25
N ILE A 166 -6.59 10.95 36.32
CA ILE A 166 -6.70 12.42 36.58
C ILE A 166 -8.11 12.82 37.06
N LYS A 167 -9.09 11.93 36.90
CA LYS A 167 -10.45 12.10 37.47
C LYS A 167 -10.57 11.47 38.83
#